data_5a895e5b784cb63c86ea2d7444fc685d
#
_entry.id   5a895e5b784cb63c86ea2d7444fc685d
#
_cell.length_a   1.000
_cell.length_b   1.000
_cell.length_c   1.000
_cell.angle_alpha   90.00
_cell.angle_beta   90.00
_cell.angle_gamma   90.00
#
_symmetry.space_group_name_H-M   'P 1'
#
loop_
_entity.id
_entity.type
_entity.pdbx_description
1 polymer ?
#
loop_
_entity_poly.entity_id
_entity_poly.type
_entity_poly.pdbx_seq_one_letter_code
_entity_poly.pdbx_strand_id
1 'polypeptide(L)'
;MLKNFLVAFCPLFLLYPWCGHAQVADQQLLAEINKIKAIDNHSHPPRVVSPGEKDDDFDALPCDPLEPSDPTTVTRPDNPQYIAAWKALYNYPYNDRSPEHLRELMQTKQKVMQEQGDNFPHWVLDQLGIETELANRVAMGRGLQPPRFRWVPFVDALLFPLKNSSSASETPDRKFFFQRETMLLRRYMKDVDRDVLPATLQDYTTKIVTPVLEQQKKNGAVAIKFEAAYLRSLDFGPTEPLEAVQQVYAHFVKGDVPLKPDYTRLQNYLFRYIAGEAGRLGLPVHIHTGGGCGSYFMLMGSNPALLESVLNDASLRKTNFVLIHAGAGAFTKYVNYLLMKPNVYADFSEQTWLITTRKLSETIRDLLEWYPEKVMFGTDLYANTPEINWEEIGWQATQSSREALAIALTGMMQDGEITRERALELAHMALHDNAAKLYGWSGTQK
;
A
#
# COMPACT_ATOMS: atom_id res chain seq x y z
N MET A 1 81.80 31.22 -4.49
CA MET A 1 80.59 31.38 -5.37
C MET A 1 79.90 30.01 -5.48
N LEU A 2 78.92 29.75 -4.60
CA LEU A 2 78.07 28.54 -4.67
C LEU A 2 76.77 28.96 -5.33
N LYS A 3 76.42 28.31 -6.43
CA LYS A 3 75.11 28.48 -7.10
C LYS A 3 74.20 27.41 -6.56
N ASN A 4 73.13 27.78 -5.79
CA ASN A 4 72.07 26.95 -5.38
C ASN A 4 71.12 26.71 -6.57
N PHE A 5 70.90 25.44 -6.95
CA PHE A 5 69.85 25.00 -7.83
C PHE A 5 68.65 24.61 -6.97
N LEU A 6 67.55 25.39 -7.06
CA LEU A 6 66.26 25.01 -6.53
C LEU A 6 65.57 24.11 -7.57
N VAL A 7 65.34 22.86 -7.24
CA VAL A 7 64.47 21.95 -8.02
C VAL A 7 63.07 22.14 -7.47
N ALA A 8 62.20 22.74 -8.26
CA ALA A 8 60.76 22.88 -7.98
C ALA A 8 60.07 21.50 -8.29
N PHE A 9 59.62 20.82 -7.24
CA PHE A 9 58.76 19.66 -7.37
C PHE A 9 57.32 20.14 -7.60
N CYS A 10 56.79 19.97 -8.80
CA CYS A 10 55.41 20.23 -9.12
C CYS A 10 54.62 18.92 -8.89
N PRO A 11 53.69 18.84 -7.92
CA PRO A 11 52.87 17.66 -7.76
C PRO A 11 51.83 17.65 -8.90
N LEU A 12 51.92 16.65 -9.80
CA LEU A 12 50.88 16.34 -10.75
C LEU A 12 49.67 15.81 -9.96
N PHE A 13 48.69 16.69 -9.69
CA PHE A 13 47.37 16.24 -9.28
C PHE A 13 46.69 15.59 -10.51
N LEU A 14 46.68 14.26 -10.53
CA LEU A 14 45.81 13.52 -11.39
C LEU A 14 44.36 13.82 -10.97
N LEU A 15 43.75 14.79 -11.61
CA LEU A 15 42.31 14.99 -11.59
C LEU A 15 41.66 13.75 -12.27
N TYR A 16 41.35 12.74 -11.47
CA TYR A 16 40.37 11.77 -11.91
C TYR A 16 39.06 12.53 -12.10
N PRO A 17 38.50 12.55 -13.33
CA PRO A 17 37.17 13.07 -13.47
C PRO A 17 36.23 12.14 -12.68
N TRP A 18 35.72 12.62 -11.57
CA TRP A 18 34.54 12.07 -10.95
C TRP A 18 33.36 12.33 -11.91
N CYS A 19 33.31 11.56 -12.99
CA CYS A 19 32.09 11.38 -13.73
C CYS A 19 31.11 10.71 -12.78
N GLY A 20 30.27 11.51 -12.12
CA GLY A 20 29.06 11.00 -11.50
C GLY A 20 28.25 10.34 -12.60
N HIS A 21 28.47 9.05 -12.83
CA HIS A 21 27.65 8.28 -13.73
C HIS A 21 26.26 8.28 -13.12
N ALA A 22 25.30 8.87 -13.82
CA ALA A 22 23.90 8.64 -13.49
C ALA A 22 23.74 7.12 -13.46
N GLN A 23 23.37 6.54 -12.30
CA GLN A 23 23.14 5.12 -12.18
C GLN A 23 22.08 4.71 -13.20
N VAL A 24 22.49 3.99 -14.22
CA VAL A 24 21.66 3.45 -15.28
C VAL A 24 21.49 1.96 -14.99
N ALA A 25 20.30 1.42 -15.17
CA ALA A 25 20.06 0.01 -14.98
C ALA A 25 20.91 -0.84 -15.95
N ASP A 26 21.53 -1.91 -15.46
CA ASP A 26 22.08 -2.97 -16.29
C ASP A 26 20.94 -3.57 -17.12
N GLN A 27 21.03 -3.45 -18.45
CA GLN A 27 19.96 -3.84 -19.36
C GLN A 27 19.69 -5.35 -19.38
N GLN A 28 20.69 -6.17 -19.12
CA GLN A 28 20.50 -7.62 -19.02
C GLN A 28 19.78 -7.98 -17.72
N LEU A 29 20.15 -7.32 -16.60
CA LEU A 29 19.46 -7.48 -15.34
C LEU A 29 18.00 -7.05 -15.44
N LEU A 30 17.74 -5.88 -16.04
CA LEU A 30 16.38 -5.40 -16.28
C LEU A 30 15.56 -6.38 -17.13
N ALA A 31 16.17 -6.95 -18.18
CA ALA A 31 15.51 -7.94 -19.02
C ALA A 31 15.13 -9.23 -18.25
N GLU A 32 15.94 -9.65 -17.28
CA GLU A 32 15.60 -10.79 -16.40
C GLU A 32 14.51 -10.40 -15.38
N ILE A 33 14.62 -9.23 -14.78
CA ILE A 33 13.59 -8.71 -13.83
C ILE A 33 12.23 -8.61 -14.51
N ASN A 34 12.17 -8.22 -15.78
CA ASN A 34 10.92 -8.11 -16.54
C ASN A 34 10.22 -9.46 -16.80
N LYS A 35 10.90 -10.58 -16.66
CA LYS A 35 10.32 -11.93 -16.80
C LYS A 35 9.64 -12.42 -15.52
N ILE A 36 9.97 -11.83 -14.36
CA ILE A 36 9.41 -12.25 -13.07
C ILE A 36 7.92 -11.90 -13.04
N LYS A 37 7.07 -12.90 -12.80
CA LYS A 37 5.66 -12.67 -12.51
C LYS A 37 5.53 -12.20 -11.08
N ALA A 38 4.99 -11.00 -10.87
CA ALA A 38 4.95 -10.37 -9.56
C ALA A 38 3.71 -10.78 -8.76
N ILE A 39 3.82 -10.75 -7.42
CA ILE A 39 2.69 -10.67 -6.51
C ILE A 39 2.56 -9.21 -6.09
N ASP A 40 1.42 -8.60 -6.39
CA ASP A 40 1.09 -7.25 -5.98
C ASP A 40 0.50 -7.28 -4.56
N ASN A 41 1.26 -6.80 -3.60
CA ASN A 41 0.89 -6.87 -2.18
C ASN A 41 -0.18 -5.87 -1.77
N HIS A 42 -0.42 -4.81 -2.57
CA HIS A 42 -1.36 -3.75 -2.22
C HIS A 42 -1.90 -3.03 -3.45
N SER A 43 -3.22 -3.05 -3.61
CA SER A 43 -3.92 -2.45 -4.75
C SER A 43 -5.40 -2.23 -4.46
N HIS A 44 -6.05 -1.39 -5.26
CA HIS A 44 -7.48 -1.07 -5.20
C HIS A 44 -8.16 -1.33 -6.56
N PRO A 45 -8.20 -2.60 -7.07
CA PRO A 45 -8.76 -2.89 -8.38
C PRO A 45 -10.29 -2.70 -8.39
N PRO A 46 -10.87 -2.04 -9.42
CA PRO A 46 -12.30 -1.99 -9.59
C PRO A 46 -12.84 -3.34 -10.09
N ARG A 47 -14.05 -3.71 -9.66
CA ARG A 47 -14.77 -4.86 -10.21
C ARG A 47 -15.37 -4.53 -11.59
N VAL A 48 -15.72 -5.55 -12.34
CA VAL A 48 -16.51 -5.35 -13.54
C VAL A 48 -17.91 -4.91 -13.17
N VAL A 49 -18.37 -3.78 -13.73
CA VAL A 49 -19.70 -3.23 -13.52
C VAL A 49 -20.50 -3.25 -14.82
N SER A 50 -21.83 -3.38 -14.71
CA SER A 50 -22.74 -3.22 -15.85
C SER A 50 -22.93 -1.74 -16.19
N PRO A 51 -23.31 -1.38 -17.41
CA PRO A 51 -23.59 0.02 -17.76
C PRO A 51 -24.58 0.67 -16.78
N GLY A 52 -24.16 1.79 -16.17
CA GLY A 52 -24.96 2.53 -15.19
C GLY A 52 -24.85 2.02 -13.74
N GLU A 53 -24.19 0.90 -13.50
CA GLU A 53 -23.87 0.41 -12.16
C GLU A 53 -22.62 1.10 -11.60
N LYS A 54 -22.56 1.28 -10.26
CA LYS A 54 -21.41 1.81 -9.56
C LYS A 54 -20.73 0.72 -8.74
N ASP A 55 -19.44 0.86 -8.54
CA ASP A 55 -18.66 0.01 -7.65
C ASP A 55 -18.58 0.63 -6.25
N ASP A 56 -19.66 0.52 -5.48
CA ASP A 56 -19.76 1.11 -4.14
C ASP A 56 -18.88 0.38 -3.09
N ASP A 57 -18.42 -0.82 -3.41
CA ASP A 57 -17.55 -1.65 -2.56
C ASP A 57 -16.06 -1.52 -2.91
N PHE A 58 -15.71 -0.55 -3.76
CA PHE A 58 -14.36 -0.31 -4.25
C PHE A 58 -13.40 -0.04 -3.09
N ASP A 59 -13.76 0.87 -2.18
CA ASP A 59 -12.90 1.33 -1.09
C ASP A 59 -13.73 1.70 0.14
N ALA A 60 -13.18 1.56 1.33
CA ALA A 60 -13.79 2.03 2.58
C ALA A 60 -13.70 3.56 2.71
N LEU A 61 -12.56 4.14 2.34
CA LEU A 61 -12.26 5.56 2.43
C LEU A 61 -11.87 6.15 1.06
N PRO A 62 -12.80 6.15 0.05
CA PRO A 62 -12.48 6.61 -1.30
C PRO A 62 -12.04 8.06 -1.32
N CYS A 63 -11.01 8.35 -2.14
CA CYS A 63 -10.44 9.69 -2.29
C CYS A 63 -11.22 10.60 -3.25
N ASP A 64 -11.98 10.03 -4.17
CA ASP A 64 -12.65 10.78 -5.24
C ASP A 64 -13.55 11.95 -4.78
N PRO A 65 -14.27 11.84 -3.63
CA PRO A 65 -15.13 12.93 -3.19
C PRO A 65 -14.42 14.00 -2.36
N LEU A 66 -13.12 13.83 -2.10
CA LEU A 66 -12.35 14.78 -1.28
C LEU A 66 -11.99 16.03 -2.08
N GLU A 67 -11.63 17.09 -1.35
CA GLU A 67 -10.99 18.24 -1.95
C GLU A 67 -9.65 17.80 -2.57
N PRO A 68 -9.43 18.01 -3.89
CA PRO A 68 -8.25 17.51 -4.57
C PRO A 68 -6.99 18.21 -4.10
N SER A 69 -5.90 17.45 -3.94
CA SER A 69 -4.55 17.99 -3.78
C SER A 69 -3.91 18.22 -5.16
N ASP A 70 -2.90 19.08 -5.20
CA ASP A 70 -2.14 19.31 -6.44
C ASP A 70 -1.38 18.04 -6.86
N PRO A 71 -1.44 17.66 -8.15
CA PRO A 71 -0.74 16.48 -8.63
C PRO A 71 0.78 16.69 -8.63
N THR A 72 1.53 15.65 -8.27
CA THR A 72 2.98 15.61 -8.42
C THR A 72 3.37 15.63 -9.92
N THR A 73 4.65 15.84 -10.23
CA THR A 73 5.11 15.84 -11.63
C THR A 73 4.75 14.53 -12.36
N VAL A 74 4.79 13.39 -11.67
CA VAL A 74 4.54 12.08 -12.29
C VAL A 74 3.06 11.71 -12.37
N THR A 75 2.21 12.32 -11.55
CA THR A 75 0.75 12.08 -11.57
C THR A 75 -0.03 13.07 -12.43
N ARG A 76 0.65 14.08 -13.00
CA ARG A 76 0.00 15.03 -13.91
C ARG A 76 -0.51 14.33 -15.16
N PRO A 77 -1.68 14.71 -15.64
CA PRO A 77 -2.25 14.11 -16.85
C PRO A 77 -1.36 14.22 -18.10
N ASP A 78 -0.47 15.20 -18.20
CA ASP A 78 0.47 15.40 -19.30
C ASP A 78 1.79 14.63 -19.17
N ASN A 79 1.93 13.78 -18.14
CA ASN A 79 3.09 12.89 -18.01
C ASN A 79 3.22 11.97 -19.24
N PRO A 80 4.35 12.01 -19.97
CA PRO A 80 4.53 11.20 -21.18
C PRO A 80 4.48 9.68 -20.93
N GLN A 81 4.63 9.22 -19.70
CA GLN A 81 4.50 7.80 -19.35
C GLN A 81 3.09 7.27 -19.64
N TYR A 82 2.03 8.09 -19.58
CA TYR A 82 0.69 7.66 -19.94
C TYR A 82 0.54 7.37 -21.44
N ILE A 83 1.24 8.13 -22.31
CA ILE A 83 1.29 7.80 -23.73
C ILE A 83 2.00 6.45 -23.93
N ALA A 84 3.07 6.19 -23.20
CA ALA A 84 3.75 4.89 -23.23
C ALA A 84 2.84 3.75 -22.74
N ALA A 85 2.07 3.97 -21.68
CA ALA A 85 1.08 3.02 -21.18
C ALA A 85 0.00 2.72 -22.24
N TRP A 86 -0.57 3.74 -22.88
CA TRP A 86 -1.57 3.55 -23.95
C TRP A 86 -1.02 2.79 -25.14
N LYS A 87 0.24 3.04 -25.51
CA LYS A 87 0.90 2.27 -26.57
C LYS A 87 1.05 0.80 -26.19
N ALA A 88 1.49 0.53 -24.97
CA ALA A 88 1.69 -0.83 -24.49
C ALA A 88 0.38 -1.61 -24.32
N LEU A 89 -0.64 -0.98 -23.72
CA LEU A 89 -1.92 -1.63 -23.39
C LEU A 89 -2.89 -1.69 -24.58
N TYR A 90 -2.92 -0.62 -25.40
CA TYR A 90 -4.00 -0.41 -26.40
C TYR A 90 -3.47 -0.18 -27.83
N ASN A 91 -2.16 -0.35 -28.07
CA ASN A 91 -1.53 -0.07 -29.36
C ASN A 91 -1.80 1.35 -29.87
N TYR A 92 -1.84 2.34 -28.94
CA TYR A 92 -2.09 3.74 -29.25
C TYR A 92 -1.04 4.28 -30.24
N PRO A 93 -1.42 4.75 -31.45
CA PRO A 93 -0.43 5.02 -32.49
C PRO A 93 0.18 6.43 -32.42
N TYR A 94 -0.32 7.28 -31.53
CA TYR A 94 0.03 8.70 -31.48
C TYR A 94 1.08 9.01 -30.40
N ASN A 95 1.68 10.23 -30.51
CA ASN A 95 2.62 10.76 -29.50
C ASN A 95 2.06 11.99 -28.78
N ASP A 96 0.77 12.26 -28.89
CA ASP A 96 0.10 13.42 -28.34
C ASP A 96 -1.20 13.01 -27.62
N ARG A 97 -1.89 14.00 -27.08
CA ARG A 97 -3.14 13.86 -26.32
C ARG A 97 -4.21 14.80 -26.88
N SER A 98 -4.27 14.94 -28.21
CA SER A 98 -5.32 15.74 -28.82
C SER A 98 -6.70 15.16 -28.50
N PRO A 99 -7.74 16.00 -28.39
CA PRO A 99 -9.09 15.53 -28.07
C PRO A 99 -9.61 14.48 -29.07
N GLU A 100 -9.14 14.51 -30.32
CA GLU A 100 -9.47 13.54 -31.35
C GLU A 100 -8.85 12.17 -31.04
N HIS A 101 -7.56 12.15 -30.79
CA HIS A 101 -6.81 10.93 -30.50
C HIS A 101 -7.24 10.30 -29.14
N LEU A 102 -7.60 11.12 -28.16
CA LEU A 102 -8.17 10.60 -26.90
C LEU A 102 -9.55 9.97 -27.11
N ARG A 103 -10.39 10.49 -28.03
CA ARG A 103 -11.66 9.81 -28.38
C ARG A 103 -11.41 8.43 -29.00
N GLU A 104 -10.42 8.28 -29.87
CA GLU A 104 -10.05 7.00 -30.46
C GLU A 104 -9.50 6.02 -29.39
N LEU A 105 -8.68 6.52 -28.46
CA LEU A 105 -8.23 5.74 -27.30
C LEU A 105 -9.44 5.21 -26.52
N MET A 106 -10.40 6.06 -26.18
CA MET A 106 -11.58 5.65 -25.40
C MET A 106 -12.42 4.60 -26.12
N GLN A 107 -12.57 4.71 -27.44
CA GLN A 107 -13.25 3.68 -28.25
C GLN A 107 -12.48 2.35 -28.19
N THR A 108 -11.16 2.39 -28.28
CA THR A 108 -10.30 1.20 -28.18
C THR A 108 -10.39 0.56 -26.80
N LYS A 109 -10.30 1.34 -25.73
CA LYS A 109 -10.48 0.86 -24.34
C LYS A 109 -11.82 0.18 -24.16
N GLN A 110 -12.90 0.83 -24.59
CA GLN A 110 -14.26 0.30 -24.51
C GLN A 110 -14.39 -1.03 -25.28
N LYS A 111 -13.79 -1.13 -26.46
CA LYS A 111 -13.78 -2.36 -27.27
C LYS A 111 -13.06 -3.48 -26.53
N VAL A 112 -11.87 -3.24 -26.00
CA VAL A 112 -11.11 -4.24 -25.20
C VAL A 112 -11.92 -4.68 -23.99
N MET A 113 -12.50 -3.76 -23.24
CA MET A 113 -13.35 -4.08 -22.09
C MET A 113 -14.55 -4.96 -22.49
N GLN A 114 -15.21 -4.66 -23.61
CA GLN A 114 -16.32 -5.47 -24.11
C GLN A 114 -15.88 -6.86 -24.58
N GLU A 115 -14.74 -6.97 -25.26
CA GLU A 115 -14.18 -8.23 -25.75
C GLU A 115 -13.75 -9.13 -24.60
N GLN A 116 -13.15 -8.55 -23.52
CA GLN A 116 -12.72 -9.27 -22.35
C GLN A 116 -13.89 -9.59 -21.38
N GLY A 117 -14.90 -8.75 -21.32
CA GLY A 117 -16.04 -8.92 -20.41
C GLY A 117 -15.57 -9.11 -18.95
N ASP A 118 -16.00 -10.18 -18.31
CA ASP A 118 -15.62 -10.51 -16.92
C ASP A 118 -14.14 -10.87 -16.76
N ASN A 119 -13.45 -11.17 -17.85
CA ASN A 119 -12.02 -11.47 -17.84
C ASN A 119 -11.16 -10.21 -17.93
N PHE A 120 -11.74 -9.00 -18.07
CA PHE A 120 -10.97 -7.76 -18.21
C PHE A 120 -9.97 -7.54 -17.08
N PRO A 121 -10.30 -7.74 -15.77
CA PRO A 121 -9.31 -7.61 -14.71
C PRO A 121 -8.13 -8.60 -14.84
N HIS A 122 -8.38 -9.84 -15.27
CA HIS A 122 -7.32 -10.82 -15.51
C HIS A 122 -6.43 -10.41 -16.68
N TRP A 123 -7.04 -9.90 -17.77
CA TRP A 123 -6.31 -9.36 -18.90
C TRP A 123 -5.37 -8.21 -18.46
N VAL A 124 -5.84 -7.31 -17.61
CA VAL A 124 -4.99 -6.24 -17.07
C VAL A 124 -3.78 -6.82 -16.32
N LEU A 125 -3.98 -7.76 -15.39
CA LEU A 125 -2.86 -8.40 -14.67
C LEU A 125 -1.86 -9.06 -15.63
N ASP A 126 -2.33 -9.66 -16.71
CA ASP A 126 -1.46 -10.28 -17.73
C ASP A 126 -0.60 -9.22 -18.43
N GLN A 127 -1.18 -8.05 -18.78
CA GLN A 127 -0.43 -6.93 -19.37
C GLN A 127 0.60 -6.35 -18.41
N LEU A 128 0.30 -6.34 -17.10
CA LEU A 128 1.17 -5.83 -16.05
C LEU A 128 2.27 -6.84 -15.63
N GLY A 129 2.16 -8.10 -16.03
CA GLY A 129 3.06 -9.17 -15.57
C GLY A 129 2.86 -9.51 -14.09
N ILE A 130 1.64 -9.35 -13.58
CA ILE A 130 1.23 -9.70 -12.21
C ILE A 130 0.57 -11.07 -12.21
N GLU A 131 1.03 -11.97 -11.35
CA GLU A 131 0.46 -13.30 -11.16
C GLU A 131 -0.76 -13.25 -10.23
N THR A 132 -0.61 -12.59 -9.10
CA THR A 132 -1.63 -12.45 -8.07
C THR A 132 -1.62 -11.04 -7.51
N GLU A 133 -2.79 -10.48 -7.27
CA GLU A 133 -3.01 -9.15 -6.72
C GLU A 133 -3.82 -9.23 -5.44
N LEU A 134 -3.34 -8.56 -4.38
CA LEU A 134 -4.07 -8.41 -3.12
C LEU A 134 -4.98 -7.19 -3.22
N ALA A 135 -6.27 -7.48 -3.39
CA ALA A 135 -7.30 -6.48 -3.59
C ALA A 135 -7.82 -5.93 -2.26
N ASN A 136 -7.49 -4.69 -1.93
CA ASN A 136 -8.05 -3.97 -0.80
C ASN A 136 -9.42 -3.44 -1.20
N ARG A 137 -10.47 -4.05 -0.67
CA ARG A 137 -11.86 -3.75 -1.01
C ARG A 137 -12.79 -4.02 0.17
N VAL A 138 -13.90 -3.29 0.21
CA VAL A 138 -14.99 -3.59 1.17
C VAL A 138 -15.57 -4.98 0.89
N ALA A 139 -15.78 -5.31 -0.38
CA ALA A 139 -16.14 -6.66 -0.82
C ALA A 139 -15.57 -6.93 -2.22
N MET A 140 -15.24 -8.18 -2.46
CA MET A 140 -14.88 -8.66 -3.80
C MET A 140 -16.09 -8.57 -4.74
N GLY A 141 -15.85 -8.68 -6.02
CA GLY A 141 -16.89 -8.54 -7.02
C GLY A 141 -16.61 -9.29 -8.30
N ARG A 142 -17.45 -9.03 -9.28
CA ARG A 142 -17.40 -9.64 -10.61
C ARG A 142 -16.05 -9.36 -11.28
N GLY A 143 -15.38 -10.37 -11.80
CA GLY A 143 -14.06 -10.30 -12.41
C GLY A 143 -12.88 -10.40 -11.44
N LEU A 144 -13.11 -10.29 -10.11
CA LEU A 144 -12.07 -10.32 -9.09
C LEU A 144 -12.09 -11.64 -8.31
N GLN A 145 -11.64 -12.72 -8.96
CA GLN A 145 -11.74 -14.08 -8.39
C GLN A 145 -10.36 -14.68 -8.07
N PRO A 146 -10.25 -15.50 -7.01
CA PRO A 146 -9.07 -16.31 -6.78
C PRO A 146 -8.81 -17.25 -7.98
N PRO A 147 -7.53 -17.61 -8.24
CA PRO A 147 -6.33 -17.25 -7.48
C PRO A 147 -5.74 -15.88 -7.82
N ARG A 148 -6.19 -15.22 -8.91
CA ARG A 148 -5.60 -13.99 -9.44
C ARG A 148 -5.82 -12.79 -8.50
N PHE A 149 -6.97 -12.70 -7.85
CA PHE A 149 -7.30 -11.66 -6.89
C PHE A 149 -7.55 -12.26 -5.50
N ARG A 150 -6.88 -11.72 -4.48
CA ARG A 150 -6.97 -12.14 -3.10
C ARG A 150 -7.49 -11.00 -2.24
N TRP A 151 -8.51 -11.28 -1.46
CA TRP A 151 -9.22 -10.25 -0.70
C TRP A 151 -8.48 -9.79 0.54
N VAL A 152 -8.41 -8.47 0.72
CA VAL A 152 -7.93 -7.79 1.93
C VAL A 152 -9.01 -6.81 2.38
N PRO A 153 -9.91 -7.18 3.31
CA PRO A 153 -10.95 -6.29 3.82
C PRO A 153 -10.39 -5.20 4.71
N PHE A 154 -11.08 -4.06 4.70
CA PHE A 154 -10.87 -2.96 5.63
C PHE A 154 -11.53 -3.28 6.98
N VAL A 155 -10.88 -2.91 8.09
CA VAL A 155 -11.38 -3.21 9.43
C VAL A 155 -11.46 -2.01 10.36
N ASP A 156 -11.17 -0.80 9.84
CA ASP A 156 -11.18 0.44 10.63
C ASP A 156 -12.53 0.69 11.30
N ALA A 157 -13.63 0.34 10.64
CA ALA A 157 -14.98 0.46 11.20
C ALA A 157 -15.12 -0.20 12.58
N LEU A 158 -14.42 -1.31 12.81
CA LEU A 158 -14.42 -2.02 14.10
C LEU A 158 -13.66 -1.26 15.19
N LEU A 159 -12.81 -0.32 14.82
CA LEU A 159 -12.03 0.53 15.72
C LEU A 159 -12.85 1.72 16.27
N PHE A 160 -13.93 2.10 15.56
CA PHE A 160 -14.69 3.31 15.82
C PHE A 160 -16.17 3.04 16.15
N PRO A 161 -16.51 2.19 17.17
CA PRO A 161 -17.89 1.77 17.41
C PRO A 161 -18.80 2.86 18.01
N LEU A 162 -18.22 3.90 18.62
CA LEU A 162 -18.98 4.95 19.30
C LEU A 162 -19.25 6.15 18.38
N LYS A 163 -19.94 7.18 18.91
CA LYS A 163 -20.16 8.42 18.15
C LYS A 163 -18.86 9.13 17.83
N ASN A 164 -18.62 9.37 16.55
CA ASN A 164 -17.38 9.96 16.00
C ASN A 164 -17.48 11.47 15.74
N SER A 165 -18.55 12.16 16.17
CA SER A 165 -18.81 13.55 15.80
C SER A 165 -17.68 14.51 16.20
N SER A 166 -17.00 14.30 17.30
CA SER A 166 -15.85 15.10 17.72
C SER A 166 -14.68 14.97 16.72
N SER A 167 -14.28 13.74 16.38
CA SER A 167 -13.19 13.48 15.43
C SER A 167 -13.59 13.84 14.00
N ALA A 168 -14.84 13.62 13.63
CA ALA A 168 -15.39 13.97 12.32
C ALA A 168 -15.40 15.48 12.05
N SER A 169 -15.47 16.30 13.08
CA SER A 169 -15.46 17.77 12.93
C SER A 169 -14.07 18.38 12.76
N GLU A 170 -13.00 17.60 12.86
CA GLU A 170 -11.63 18.10 12.80
C GLU A 170 -11.24 18.56 11.37
N THR A 171 -11.68 17.85 10.34
CA THR A 171 -11.45 18.21 8.93
C THR A 171 -12.64 17.82 8.05
N PRO A 172 -12.80 18.45 6.87
CA PRO A 172 -13.81 18.03 5.89
C PRO A 172 -13.69 16.56 5.50
N ASP A 173 -12.47 16.07 5.25
CA ASP A 173 -12.17 14.69 4.86
C ASP A 173 -12.64 13.71 5.95
N ARG A 174 -12.30 13.97 7.21
CA ARG A 174 -12.73 13.14 8.34
C ARG A 174 -14.23 13.09 8.53
N LYS A 175 -14.92 14.18 8.23
CA LYS A 175 -16.40 14.20 8.26
C LYS A 175 -16.97 13.18 7.27
N PHE A 176 -16.45 13.14 6.06
CA PHE A 176 -16.85 12.18 5.04
C PHE A 176 -16.45 10.76 5.44
N PHE A 177 -15.21 10.53 5.82
CA PHE A 177 -14.70 9.22 6.18
C PHE A 177 -15.42 8.58 7.36
N PHE A 178 -15.68 9.30 8.44
CA PHE A 178 -16.44 8.75 9.58
C PHE A 178 -17.90 8.44 9.25
N GLN A 179 -18.49 9.06 8.23
CA GLN A 179 -19.80 8.65 7.70
C GLN A 179 -19.68 7.27 7.03
N ARG A 180 -18.65 7.05 6.20
CA ARG A 180 -18.37 5.77 5.55
C ARG A 180 -18.11 4.67 6.58
N GLU A 181 -17.25 4.91 7.55
CA GLU A 181 -16.94 3.97 8.63
C GLU A 181 -18.19 3.59 9.45
N THR A 182 -19.06 4.54 9.73
CA THR A 182 -20.32 4.27 10.42
C THR A 182 -21.24 3.36 9.59
N MET A 183 -21.29 3.54 8.29
CA MET A 183 -22.06 2.68 7.39
C MET A 183 -21.46 1.27 7.30
N LEU A 184 -20.12 1.19 7.21
CA LEU A 184 -19.41 -0.08 7.16
C LEU A 184 -19.55 -0.88 8.45
N LEU A 185 -19.47 -0.22 9.62
CA LEU A 185 -19.73 -0.88 10.90
C LEU A 185 -21.13 -1.49 10.96
N ARG A 186 -22.15 -0.76 10.50
CA ARG A 186 -23.53 -1.28 10.45
C ARG A 186 -23.67 -2.49 9.53
N ARG A 187 -22.94 -2.48 8.39
CA ARG A 187 -22.87 -3.63 7.48
C ARG A 187 -22.26 -4.83 8.20
N TYR A 188 -21.09 -4.66 8.82
CA TYR A 188 -20.42 -5.73 9.56
C TYR A 188 -21.26 -6.28 10.71
N MET A 189 -21.98 -5.41 11.42
CA MET A 189 -22.91 -5.87 12.47
C MET A 189 -24.03 -6.74 11.89
N LYS A 190 -24.61 -6.38 10.75
CA LYS A 190 -25.63 -7.18 10.07
C LYS A 190 -25.09 -8.52 9.59
N ASP A 191 -23.85 -8.55 9.10
CA ASP A 191 -23.19 -9.77 8.64
C ASP A 191 -23.03 -10.81 9.76
N VAL A 192 -23.08 -10.38 11.03
CA VAL A 192 -23.03 -11.24 12.22
C VAL A 192 -24.35 -11.24 13.02
N ASP A 193 -25.48 -10.94 12.37
CA ASP A 193 -26.83 -10.91 12.93
C ASP A 193 -26.99 -9.99 14.15
N ARG A 194 -26.43 -8.77 14.07
CA ARG A 194 -26.53 -7.73 15.10
C ARG A 194 -27.01 -6.40 14.51
N ASP A 195 -28.07 -5.84 15.13
CA ASP A 195 -28.62 -4.53 14.73
C ASP A 195 -28.21 -3.39 15.67
N VAL A 196 -27.81 -3.72 16.89
CA VAL A 196 -27.43 -2.77 17.92
C VAL A 196 -26.10 -3.14 18.55
N LEU A 197 -25.37 -2.11 18.99
CA LEU A 197 -24.12 -2.32 19.72
C LEU A 197 -24.41 -2.99 21.08
N PRO A 198 -23.64 -3.98 21.49
CA PRO A 198 -23.72 -4.59 22.81
C PRO A 198 -23.44 -3.56 23.92
N ALA A 199 -24.03 -3.76 25.08
CA ALA A 199 -23.86 -2.86 26.23
C ALA A 199 -22.45 -2.91 26.86
N THR A 200 -21.71 -4.00 26.64
CA THR A 200 -20.37 -4.21 27.23
C THR A 200 -19.30 -4.32 26.15
N LEU A 201 -18.09 -3.87 26.45
CA LEU A 201 -16.92 -4.00 25.58
C LEU A 201 -16.61 -5.48 25.29
N GLN A 202 -16.74 -6.34 26.30
CA GLN A 202 -16.52 -7.78 26.13
C GLN A 202 -17.48 -8.36 25.09
N ASP A 203 -18.75 -8.03 25.15
CA ASP A 203 -19.74 -8.48 24.16
C ASP A 203 -19.46 -7.86 22.77
N TYR A 204 -19.02 -6.61 22.69
CA TYR A 204 -18.63 -5.99 21.42
C TYR A 204 -17.48 -6.76 20.77
N THR A 205 -16.44 -7.03 21.52
CA THR A 205 -15.27 -7.74 21.00
C THR A 205 -15.59 -9.20 20.62
N THR A 206 -16.31 -9.93 21.47
CA THR A 206 -16.56 -11.37 21.28
C THR A 206 -17.75 -11.70 20.38
N LYS A 207 -18.74 -10.79 20.25
CA LYS A 207 -19.96 -11.03 19.46
C LYS A 207 -20.05 -10.22 18.17
N ILE A 208 -19.13 -9.25 17.96
CA ILE A 208 -19.04 -8.46 16.73
C ILE A 208 -17.65 -8.57 16.14
N VAL A 209 -16.58 -8.08 16.81
CA VAL A 209 -15.25 -8.01 16.24
C VAL A 209 -14.73 -9.38 15.82
N THR A 210 -14.67 -10.34 16.75
CA THR A 210 -14.18 -11.70 16.47
C THR A 210 -14.99 -12.38 15.38
N PRO A 211 -16.36 -12.45 15.42
CA PRO A 211 -17.13 -13.09 14.36
C PRO A 211 -16.99 -12.44 12.98
N VAL A 212 -16.85 -11.10 12.90
CA VAL A 212 -16.60 -10.40 11.63
C VAL A 212 -15.29 -10.87 11.02
N LEU A 213 -14.20 -10.88 11.79
CA LEU A 213 -12.89 -11.33 11.30
C LEU A 213 -12.90 -12.82 10.91
N GLU A 214 -13.57 -13.66 11.67
CA GLU A 214 -13.75 -15.09 11.35
C GLU A 214 -14.53 -15.28 10.05
N GLN A 215 -15.59 -14.50 9.84
CA GLN A 215 -16.36 -14.53 8.60
C GLN A 215 -15.55 -14.00 7.41
N GLN A 216 -14.80 -12.92 7.57
CA GLN A 216 -13.90 -12.42 6.52
C GLN A 216 -12.87 -13.50 6.14
N LYS A 217 -12.24 -14.15 7.12
CA LYS A 217 -11.32 -15.28 6.87
C LYS A 217 -12.02 -16.43 6.14
N LYS A 218 -13.21 -16.83 6.57
CA LYS A 218 -14.02 -17.87 5.92
C LYS A 218 -14.38 -17.52 4.48
N ASN A 219 -14.62 -16.23 4.20
CA ASN A 219 -14.96 -15.71 2.88
C ASN A 219 -13.73 -15.47 1.99
N GLY A 220 -12.52 -15.86 2.44
CA GLY A 220 -11.32 -15.88 1.62
C GLY A 220 -10.37 -14.70 1.85
N ALA A 221 -10.55 -13.90 2.90
CA ALA A 221 -9.58 -12.89 3.26
C ALA A 221 -8.20 -13.51 3.55
N VAL A 222 -7.15 -12.91 3.00
CA VAL A 222 -5.74 -13.34 3.16
C VAL A 222 -4.96 -12.44 4.11
N ALA A 223 -5.44 -11.22 4.35
CA ALA A 223 -4.95 -10.24 5.31
C ALA A 223 -6.12 -9.34 5.72
N ILE A 224 -5.89 -8.39 6.64
CA ILE A 224 -6.81 -7.28 6.95
C ILE A 224 -6.09 -5.95 6.76
N LYS A 225 -6.82 -4.87 6.44
CA LYS A 225 -6.26 -3.53 6.19
C LYS A 225 -6.78 -2.53 7.20
N PHE A 226 -5.86 -1.74 7.76
CA PHE A 226 -6.14 -0.49 8.47
C PHE A 226 -5.74 0.72 7.62
N GLU A 227 -6.66 1.66 7.50
CA GLU A 227 -6.47 3.02 6.97
C GLU A 227 -6.55 4.08 8.08
N ALA A 228 -6.29 3.66 9.32
CA ALA A 228 -6.40 4.49 10.51
C ALA A 228 -5.66 5.84 10.42
N ALA A 229 -4.59 5.93 9.61
CA ALA A 229 -3.84 7.16 9.37
C ALA A 229 -4.70 8.32 8.81
N TYR A 230 -5.78 8.02 8.09
CA TYR A 230 -6.74 9.02 7.60
C TYR A 230 -7.67 9.54 8.70
N LEU A 231 -7.92 8.72 9.71
CA LEU A 231 -8.93 8.96 10.74
C LEU A 231 -8.32 9.46 12.06
N ARG A 232 -7.09 9.02 12.36
CA ARG A 232 -6.35 9.37 13.58
C ARG A 232 -4.84 9.17 13.38
N SER A 233 -4.06 9.56 14.39
CA SER A 233 -2.64 9.19 14.45
C SER A 233 -2.45 7.68 14.63
N LEU A 234 -1.38 7.12 14.05
CA LEU A 234 -0.91 5.74 14.27
C LEU A 234 -0.30 5.51 15.66
N ASP A 235 -0.24 6.54 16.50
CA ASP A 235 0.15 6.40 17.90
C ASP A 235 -0.99 5.74 18.70
N PHE A 236 -0.90 4.41 18.83
CA PHE A 236 -1.82 3.64 19.66
C PHE A 236 -1.36 3.53 21.12
N GLY A 237 -0.38 4.33 21.54
CA GLY A 237 0.07 4.43 22.92
C GLY A 237 0.45 3.09 23.58
N PRO A 238 0.58 3.05 24.89
CA PRO A 238 0.80 1.81 25.64
C PRO A 238 -0.47 0.96 25.73
N THR A 239 -0.35 -0.26 26.26
CA THR A 239 -1.49 -1.12 26.57
C THR A 239 -2.37 -0.46 27.65
N GLU A 240 -3.66 -0.32 27.36
CA GLU A 240 -4.61 0.31 28.25
C GLU A 240 -5.16 -0.68 29.30
N PRO A 241 -5.39 -0.25 30.55
CA PRO A 241 -6.05 -1.07 31.56
C PRO A 241 -7.47 -1.48 31.11
N LEU A 242 -7.75 -2.78 31.11
CA LEU A 242 -9.03 -3.31 30.62
C LEU A 242 -10.25 -2.68 31.33
N GLU A 243 -10.21 -2.54 32.65
CA GLU A 243 -11.30 -1.92 33.41
C GLU A 243 -11.62 -0.50 32.96
N ALA A 244 -10.57 0.30 32.72
CA ALA A 244 -10.74 1.70 32.29
C ALA A 244 -11.43 1.79 30.91
N VAL A 245 -11.02 0.94 29.93
CA VAL A 245 -11.65 0.96 28.60
C VAL A 245 -13.04 0.35 28.60
N GLN A 246 -13.32 -0.60 29.50
CA GLN A 246 -14.68 -1.14 29.73
C GLN A 246 -15.62 -0.06 30.25
N GLN A 247 -15.18 0.76 31.20
CA GLN A 247 -15.97 1.89 31.72
C GLN A 247 -16.24 2.93 30.62
N VAL A 248 -15.24 3.30 29.82
CA VAL A 248 -15.41 4.21 28.66
C VAL A 248 -16.47 3.66 27.71
N TYR A 249 -16.33 2.42 27.27
CA TYR A 249 -17.29 1.81 26.34
C TYR A 249 -18.71 1.78 26.93
N ALA A 250 -18.89 1.26 28.14
CA ALA A 250 -20.18 1.13 28.79
C ALA A 250 -20.88 2.48 29.04
N HIS A 251 -20.11 3.54 29.23
CA HIS A 251 -20.65 4.89 29.38
C HIS A 251 -21.17 5.43 28.04
N PHE A 252 -20.31 5.45 27.02
CA PHE A 252 -20.58 6.15 25.77
C PHE A 252 -21.41 5.35 24.75
N VAL A 253 -21.49 4.02 24.85
CA VAL A 253 -22.35 3.19 23.99
C VAL A 253 -23.83 3.56 24.12
N LYS A 254 -24.23 4.19 25.20
CA LYS A 254 -25.60 4.69 25.45
C LYS A 254 -25.99 5.87 24.57
N GLY A 255 -25.03 6.50 23.88
CA GLY A 255 -25.29 7.51 22.87
C GLY A 255 -24.68 8.88 23.11
N ASP A 256 -23.95 9.07 24.20
CA ASP A 256 -23.18 10.30 24.41
C ASP A 256 -21.94 10.35 23.51
N VAL A 257 -21.43 11.55 23.25
CA VAL A 257 -20.19 11.75 22.48
C VAL A 257 -18.99 11.58 23.40
N PRO A 258 -18.09 10.62 23.13
CA PRO A 258 -16.94 10.42 23.99
C PRO A 258 -15.98 11.61 23.94
N LEU A 259 -15.32 11.89 25.07
CA LEU A 259 -14.18 12.80 25.11
C LEU A 259 -13.03 12.19 24.33
N LYS A 260 -12.29 13.01 23.58
CA LYS A 260 -11.21 12.55 22.70
C LYS A 260 -10.18 11.66 23.42
N PRO A 261 -9.65 12.00 24.62
CA PRO A 261 -8.71 11.15 25.33
C PRO A 261 -9.27 9.76 25.66
N ASP A 262 -10.52 9.71 26.17
CA ASP A 262 -11.17 8.45 26.54
C ASP A 262 -11.41 7.57 25.31
N TYR A 263 -11.88 8.18 24.22
CA TYR A 263 -12.10 7.43 22.97
C TYR A 263 -10.79 6.94 22.36
N THR A 264 -9.72 7.73 22.43
CA THR A 264 -8.39 7.31 22.00
C THR A 264 -7.92 6.07 22.76
N ARG A 265 -8.12 6.00 24.08
CA ARG A 265 -7.79 4.83 24.90
C ARG A 265 -8.58 3.59 24.47
N LEU A 266 -9.88 3.74 24.22
CA LEU A 266 -10.70 2.63 23.71
C LEU A 266 -10.20 2.13 22.34
N GLN A 267 -9.87 3.05 21.42
CA GLN A 267 -9.32 2.72 20.10
C GLN A 267 -7.95 2.01 20.21
N ASN A 268 -7.09 2.44 21.14
CA ASN A 268 -5.81 1.80 21.41
C ASN A 268 -5.97 0.33 21.85
N TYR A 269 -6.96 0.07 22.68
CA TYR A 269 -7.32 -1.28 23.10
C TYR A 269 -7.90 -2.10 21.93
N LEU A 270 -8.86 -1.54 21.19
CA LEU A 270 -9.53 -2.23 20.09
C LEU A 270 -8.55 -2.58 18.96
N PHE A 271 -7.61 -1.70 18.65
CA PHE A 271 -6.57 -2.00 17.66
C PHE A 271 -5.77 -3.26 18.06
N ARG A 272 -5.31 -3.33 19.29
CA ARG A 272 -4.58 -4.51 19.79
C ARG A 272 -5.43 -5.77 19.81
N TYR A 273 -6.69 -5.64 20.18
CA TYR A 273 -7.63 -6.77 20.14
C TYR A 273 -7.81 -7.29 18.70
N ILE A 274 -8.09 -6.41 17.75
CA ILE A 274 -8.26 -6.77 16.33
C ILE A 274 -6.97 -7.39 15.78
N ALA A 275 -5.82 -6.77 16.05
CA ALA A 275 -4.51 -7.29 15.62
C ALA A 275 -4.19 -8.67 16.23
N GLY A 276 -4.53 -8.88 17.51
CA GLY A 276 -4.39 -10.17 18.19
C GLY A 276 -5.27 -11.27 17.56
N GLU A 277 -6.54 -10.95 17.27
CA GLU A 277 -7.46 -11.85 16.58
C GLU A 277 -7.01 -12.17 15.15
N ALA A 278 -6.51 -11.15 14.42
CA ALA A 278 -5.92 -11.38 13.09
C ALA A 278 -4.75 -12.36 13.18
N GLY A 279 -3.85 -12.19 14.16
CA GLY A 279 -2.75 -13.13 14.41
C GLY A 279 -3.24 -14.54 14.76
N ARG A 280 -4.31 -14.67 15.56
CA ARG A 280 -4.96 -15.96 15.86
C ARG A 280 -5.49 -16.65 14.60
N LEU A 281 -6.04 -15.87 13.68
CA LEU A 281 -6.59 -16.34 12.40
C LEU A 281 -5.53 -16.55 11.32
N GLY A 282 -4.25 -16.18 11.57
CA GLY A 282 -3.20 -16.24 10.58
C GLY A 282 -3.38 -15.21 9.45
N LEU A 283 -3.97 -14.06 9.75
CA LEU A 283 -4.15 -12.93 8.84
C LEU A 283 -3.09 -11.87 9.15
N PRO A 284 -2.17 -11.56 8.23
CA PRO A 284 -1.33 -10.37 8.34
C PRO A 284 -2.17 -9.09 8.45
N VAL A 285 -1.64 -8.12 9.18
CA VAL A 285 -2.26 -6.80 9.39
C VAL A 285 -1.54 -5.77 8.53
N HIS A 286 -2.19 -5.29 7.49
CA HIS A 286 -1.74 -4.20 6.65
C HIS A 286 -2.08 -2.87 7.32
N ILE A 287 -1.11 -1.95 7.39
CA ILE A 287 -1.30 -0.63 7.99
C ILE A 287 -0.81 0.42 7.00
N HIS A 288 -1.70 1.30 6.57
CA HIS A 288 -1.33 2.46 5.75
C HIS A 288 -0.32 3.35 6.49
N THR A 289 0.79 3.72 5.85
CA THR A 289 1.84 4.59 6.39
C THR A 289 2.35 5.57 5.34
N GLY A 290 2.76 6.77 5.75
CA GLY A 290 3.37 7.74 4.85
C GLY A 290 2.38 8.71 4.22
N GLY A 291 2.36 8.82 2.90
CA GLY A 291 1.45 9.69 2.15
C GLY A 291 -0.02 9.32 2.29
N GLY A 292 -0.87 10.11 1.68
CA GLY A 292 -2.31 9.86 1.65
C GLY A 292 -3.01 10.90 0.79
N CYS A 293 -4.25 10.63 0.40
CA CYS A 293 -5.07 11.53 -0.39
C CYS A 293 -5.81 12.57 0.46
N GLY A 294 -6.33 13.60 -0.22
CA GLY A 294 -7.07 14.69 0.39
C GLY A 294 -6.18 15.83 0.88
N SER A 295 -6.69 17.06 0.79
CA SER A 295 -5.95 18.29 1.15
C SER A 295 -5.72 18.45 2.65
N TYR A 296 -6.38 17.65 3.49
CA TYR A 296 -6.31 17.74 4.96
C TYR A 296 -5.63 16.52 5.61
N PHE A 297 -4.94 15.70 4.83
CA PHE A 297 -4.23 14.53 5.35
C PHE A 297 -3.13 14.92 6.35
N MET A 298 -3.08 14.23 7.50
CA MET A 298 -2.14 14.52 8.58
C MET A 298 -0.86 13.68 8.47
N LEU A 299 0.09 14.12 7.66
CA LEU A 299 1.33 13.40 7.36
C LEU A 299 2.07 12.88 8.61
N MET A 300 2.24 13.70 9.65
CA MET A 300 2.96 13.26 10.86
C MET A 300 2.21 12.18 11.64
N GLY A 301 0.89 12.13 11.52
CA GLY A 301 0.06 11.09 12.13
C GLY A 301 0.20 9.71 11.46
N SER A 302 0.70 9.66 10.24
CA SER A 302 0.94 8.44 9.46
C SER A 302 2.39 7.93 9.53
N ASN A 303 3.25 8.57 10.34
CA ASN A 303 4.62 8.14 10.54
C ASN A 303 4.64 6.72 11.17
N PRO A 304 5.23 5.71 10.50
CA PRO A 304 5.26 4.33 10.99
C PRO A 304 5.99 4.17 12.32
N ALA A 305 6.89 5.08 12.70
CA ALA A 305 7.54 5.04 14.01
C ALA A 305 6.54 5.16 15.18
N LEU A 306 5.37 5.76 14.96
CA LEU A 306 4.31 5.85 15.96
C LEU A 306 3.70 4.48 16.33
N LEU A 307 3.89 3.46 15.49
CA LEU A 307 3.46 2.08 15.76
C LEU A 307 4.39 1.34 16.73
N GLU A 308 5.51 1.95 17.17
CA GLU A 308 6.52 1.24 17.95
C GLU A 308 5.97 0.57 19.21
N SER A 309 5.04 1.22 19.92
CA SER A 309 4.40 0.65 21.11
C SER A 309 3.59 -0.62 20.81
N VAL A 310 2.95 -0.70 19.65
CA VAL A 310 2.22 -1.88 19.16
C VAL A 310 3.19 -2.97 18.73
N LEU A 311 4.20 -2.61 17.94
CA LEU A 311 5.17 -3.55 17.40
C LEU A 311 6.11 -4.13 18.48
N ASN A 312 6.19 -3.48 19.65
CA ASN A 312 6.89 -3.96 20.85
C ASN A 312 6.00 -4.79 21.78
N ASP A 313 4.69 -4.85 21.52
CA ASP A 313 3.76 -5.62 22.37
C ASP A 313 4.00 -7.13 22.21
N ALA A 314 4.43 -7.78 23.29
CA ALA A 314 4.74 -9.21 23.29
C ALA A 314 3.49 -10.07 23.00
N SER A 315 2.30 -9.61 23.32
CA SER A 315 1.04 -10.32 23.04
C SER A 315 0.74 -10.41 21.53
N LEU A 316 1.28 -9.50 20.73
CA LEU A 316 1.11 -9.45 19.28
C LEU A 316 2.24 -10.13 18.49
N ARG A 317 3.12 -10.89 19.15
CA ARG A 317 4.30 -11.51 18.51
C ARG A 317 3.92 -12.53 17.42
N LYS A 318 2.71 -13.09 17.45
CA LYS A 318 2.20 -14.01 16.44
C LYS A 318 1.51 -13.31 15.27
N THR A 319 1.28 -12.01 15.35
CA THR A 319 0.67 -11.19 14.30
C THR A 319 1.77 -10.66 13.38
N ASN A 320 1.69 -10.92 12.09
CA ASN A 320 2.54 -10.27 11.10
C ASN A 320 1.95 -8.90 10.74
N PHE A 321 2.79 -7.87 10.75
CA PHE A 321 2.42 -6.51 10.35
C PHE A 321 3.10 -6.15 9.04
N VAL A 322 2.36 -5.55 8.13
CA VAL A 322 2.88 -5.02 6.86
C VAL A 322 2.70 -3.52 6.84
N LEU A 323 3.80 -2.79 6.83
CA LEU A 323 3.82 -1.33 6.70
C LEU A 323 3.64 -0.97 5.24
N ILE A 324 2.40 -0.68 4.87
CA ILE A 324 2.02 -0.34 3.49
C ILE A 324 2.67 0.98 3.11
N HIS A 325 3.20 1.08 1.89
CA HIS A 325 3.94 2.20 1.30
C HIS A 325 5.33 2.47 1.93
N ALA A 326 5.80 1.62 2.86
CA ALA A 326 7.11 1.78 3.51
C ALA A 326 7.40 3.23 3.96
N GLY A 327 6.38 3.93 4.49
CA GLY A 327 6.49 5.32 4.93
C GLY A 327 6.58 6.35 3.79
N ALA A 328 6.26 5.97 2.55
CA ALA A 328 6.15 6.81 1.35
C ALA A 328 7.37 7.74 1.14
N GLY A 329 8.58 7.20 1.28
CA GLY A 329 9.83 7.96 1.12
C GLY A 329 10.17 8.88 2.29
N ALA A 330 9.19 9.63 2.81
CA ALA A 330 9.40 10.58 3.90
C ALA A 330 9.87 9.89 5.21
N PHE A 331 9.37 8.68 5.47
CA PHE A 331 9.62 7.94 6.69
C PHE A 331 10.33 6.58 6.48
N THR A 332 10.81 6.28 5.29
CA THR A 332 11.42 4.97 4.96
C THR A 332 12.58 4.62 5.91
N LYS A 333 13.36 5.59 6.34
CA LYS A 333 14.45 5.35 7.31
C LYS A 333 13.96 4.81 8.65
N TYR A 334 12.77 5.23 9.11
CA TYR A 334 12.16 4.63 10.31
C TYR A 334 11.68 3.20 10.05
N VAL A 335 11.14 2.94 8.86
CA VAL A 335 10.74 1.58 8.46
C VAL A 335 11.91 0.63 8.52
N ASN A 336 13.10 1.00 8.04
CA ASN A 336 14.30 0.18 8.11
C ASN A 336 14.57 -0.30 9.54
N TYR A 337 14.45 0.57 10.55
CA TYR A 337 14.60 0.18 11.96
C TYR A 337 13.44 -0.68 12.48
N LEU A 338 12.22 -0.48 11.98
CA LEU A 338 11.08 -1.30 12.39
C LEU A 338 11.14 -2.72 11.80
N LEU A 339 11.72 -2.89 10.62
CA LEU A 339 11.93 -4.20 9.98
C LEU A 339 12.87 -5.13 10.76
N MET A 340 13.66 -4.62 11.72
CA MET A 340 14.42 -5.48 12.65
C MET A 340 13.52 -6.42 13.48
N LYS A 341 12.24 -6.07 13.65
CA LYS A 341 11.29 -6.91 14.41
C LYS A 341 10.88 -8.11 13.55
N PRO A 342 10.87 -9.35 14.09
CA PRO A 342 10.74 -10.58 13.28
C PRO A 342 9.41 -10.69 12.52
N ASN A 343 8.36 -10.03 12.99
CA ASN A 343 7.00 -10.07 12.45
C ASN A 343 6.57 -8.78 11.74
N VAL A 344 7.51 -7.94 11.31
CA VAL A 344 7.25 -6.70 10.59
C VAL A 344 7.81 -6.79 9.18
N TYR A 345 6.99 -6.43 8.20
CA TYR A 345 7.25 -6.41 6.76
C TYR A 345 6.88 -5.04 6.21
N ALA A 346 7.28 -4.74 4.98
CA ALA A 346 6.86 -3.52 4.28
C ALA A 346 6.72 -3.76 2.78
N ASP A 347 5.87 -2.98 2.12
CA ASP A 347 5.86 -2.85 0.68
C ASP A 347 6.19 -1.40 0.25
N PHE A 348 6.63 -1.23 -0.99
CA PHE A 348 6.93 0.08 -1.55
C PHE A 348 5.88 0.57 -2.55
N SER A 349 4.63 0.15 -2.39
CA SER A 349 3.48 0.61 -3.17
C SER A 349 3.27 2.13 -3.07
N GLU A 350 2.31 2.72 -3.79
CA GLU A 350 2.08 4.16 -3.92
C GLU A 350 3.28 4.91 -4.54
N GLN A 351 4.48 4.79 -3.99
CA GLN A 351 5.69 5.43 -4.49
C GLN A 351 5.98 5.07 -5.95
N THR A 352 5.49 3.92 -6.41
CA THR A 352 5.67 3.35 -7.75
C THR A 352 5.10 4.22 -8.88
N TRP A 353 4.11 5.06 -8.56
CA TRP A 353 3.51 6.03 -9.48
C TRP A 353 3.50 7.47 -8.93
N LEU A 354 3.84 7.67 -7.64
CA LEU A 354 3.82 8.98 -6.98
C LEU A 354 5.12 9.77 -7.17
N ILE A 355 6.25 9.07 -7.27
CA ILE A 355 7.59 9.68 -7.43
C ILE A 355 8.30 9.16 -8.67
N THR A 356 9.38 9.84 -9.07
CA THR A 356 10.15 9.40 -10.24
C THR A 356 10.86 8.07 -10.00
N THR A 357 11.07 7.28 -11.05
CA THR A 357 11.80 6.00 -11.01
C THR A 357 13.15 6.12 -10.30
N ARG A 358 13.86 7.22 -10.51
CA ARG A 358 15.14 7.49 -9.82
C ARG A 358 14.98 7.57 -8.30
N LYS A 359 13.99 8.33 -7.83
CA LYS A 359 13.70 8.45 -6.39
C LYS A 359 13.25 7.12 -5.80
N LEU A 360 12.43 6.39 -6.53
CA LEU A 360 12.01 5.06 -6.13
C LEU A 360 13.20 4.09 -6.00
N SER A 361 14.19 4.17 -6.91
CA SER A 361 15.37 3.30 -6.83
C SER A 361 16.22 3.54 -5.57
N GLU A 362 16.30 4.78 -5.11
CA GLU A 362 16.96 5.14 -3.84
C GLU A 362 16.21 4.53 -2.64
N THR A 363 14.87 4.62 -2.64
CA THR A 363 14.03 4.01 -1.59
C THR A 363 14.15 2.48 -1.57
N ILE A 364 14.09 1.84 -2.74
CA ILE A 364 14.21 0.37 -2.84
C ILE A 364 15.59 -0.08 -2.34
N ARG A 365 16.66 0.62 -2.72
CA ARG A 365 18.01 0.32 -2.25
C ARG A 365 18.10 0.43 -0.73
N ASP A 366 17.61 1.54 -0.15
CA ASP A 366 17.57 1.73 1.32
C ASP A 366 16.90 0.56 2.05
N LEU A 367 15.81 0.02 1.49
CA LEU A 367 15.09 -1.12 2.10
C LEU A 367 15.85 -2.44 1.94
N LEU A 368 16.40 -2.71 0.75
CA LEU A 368 17.06 -3.98 0.43
C LEU A 368 18.40 -4.15 1.14
N GLU A 369 19.12 -3.07 1.40
CA GLU A 369 20.38 -3.09 2.14
C GLU A 369 20.22 -3.52 3.62
N TRP A 370 19.00 -3.42 4.18
CA TRP A 370 18.72 -3.75 5.58
C TRP A 370 18.08 -5.13 5.75
N TYR A 371 16.88 -5.33 5.19
CA TYR A 371 16.10 -6.57 5.41
C TYR A 371 15.39 -7.01 4.12
N PRO A 372 16.14 -7.47 3.11
CA PRO A 372 15.58 -7.81 1.80
C PRO A 372 14.49 -8.89 1.87
N GLU A 373 14.50 -9.76 2.90
CA GLU A 373 13.51 -10.82 3.11
C GLU A 373 12.14 -10.32 3.56
N LYS A 374 11.98 -9.01 3.78
CA LYS A 374 10.78 -8.40 4.35
C LYS A 374 10.20 -7.30 3.48
N VAL A 375 10.79 -7.07 2.31
CA VAL A 375 10.39 -6.02 1.37
C VAL A 375 9.60 -6.64 0.24
N MET A 376 8.44 -6.06 -0.07
CA MET A 376 7.52 -6.56 -1.09
C MET A 376 7.16 -5.46 -2.09
N PHE A 377 6.84 -5.88 -3.30
CA PHE A 377 6.25 -5.04 -4.33
C PHE A 377 4.76 -4.85 -4.08
N GLY A 378 4.25 -3.65 -4.38
CA GLY A 378 2.86 -3.32 -4.47
C GLY A 378 2.66 -2.20 -5.49
N THR A 379 1.51 -2.14 -6.15
CA THR A 379 1.22 -1.06 -7.09
C THR A 379 0.51 0.10 -6.43
N ASP A 380 -0.44 -0.18 -5.56
CA ASP A 380 -1.43 0.78 -5.09
C ASP A 380 -2.23 1.39 -6.26
N LEU A 381 -2.48 0.58 -7.30
CA LEU A 381 -3.32 1.00 -8.42
C LEU A 381 -4.76 1.25 -7.97
N TYR A 382 -5.42 2.20 -8.60
CA TYR A 382 -6.78 2.60 -8.25
C TYR A 382 -7.54 3.13 -9.47
N ALA A 383 -8.87 3.12 -9.41
CA ALA A 383 -9.71 3.73 -10.43
C ALA A 383 -9.55 5.26 -10.41
N ASN A 384 -9.39 5.87 -11.59
CA ASN A 384 -9.21 7.31 -11.73
C ASN A 384 -10.05 7.85 -12.91
N THR A 385 -9.47 8.64 -13.82
CA THR A 385 -10.20 9.15 -14.99
C THR A 385 -10.36 8.06 -16.07
N PRO A 386 -11.32 8.20 -16.99
CA PRO A 386 -11.47 7.23 -18.07
C PRO A 386 -10.22 7.07 -18.96
N GLU A 387 -9.46 8.14 -19.17
CA GLU A 387 -8.24 8.14 -19.99
C GLU A 387 -7.05 7.52 -19.25
N ILE A 388 -6.95 7.79 -17.93
CA ILE A 388 -5.89 7.33 -17.05
C ILE A 388 -6.58 6.61 -15.90
N ASN A 389 -6.75 5.31 -16.03
CA ASN A 389 -7.45 4.50 -15.05
C ASN A 389 -6.52 3.48 -14.41
N TRP A 390 -7.02 2.55 -13.65
CA TRP A 390 -6.23 1.58 -12.89
C TRP A 390 -5.26 0.78 -13.75
N GLU A 391 -5.58 0.49 -15.00
CA GLU A 391 -4.70 -0.22 -15.93
C GLU A 391 -3.47 0.62 -16.34
N GLU A 392 -3.62 1.93 -16.56
CA GLU A 392 -2.49 2.82 -16.85
C GLU A 392 -1.65 3.10 -15.61
N ILE A 393 -2.29 3.30 -14.46
CA ILE A 393 -1.59 3.50 -13.18
C ILE A 393 -0.82 2.23 -12.82
N GLY A 394 -1.44 1.06 -12.97
CA GLY A 394 -0.79 -0.24 -12.76
C GLY A 394 0.37 -0.47 -13.70
N TRP A 395 0.24 -0.09 -14.99
CA TRP A 395 1.34 -0.16 -15.95
C TRP A 395 2.51 0.72 -15.53
N GLN A 396 2.24 1.99 -15.19
CA GLN A 396 3.26 2.92 -14.71
C GLN A 396 3.95 2.37 -13.45
N ALA A 397 3.17 1.93 -12.47
CA ALA A 397 3.67 1.37 -11.22
C ALA A 397 4.60 0.18 -11.47
N THR A 398 4.18 -0.75 -12.33
CA THR A 398 4.95 -1.96 -12.63
C THR A 398 6.24 -1.63 -13.38
N GLN A 399 6.20 -0.74 -14.39
CA GLN A 399 7.38 -0.34 -15.15
C GLN A 399 8.37 0.42 -14.25
N SER A 400 7.89 1.42 -13.51
CA SER A 400 8.73 2.21 -12.59
C SER A 400 9.39 1.32 -11.54
N SER A 401 8.67 0.35 -10.98
CA SER A 401 9.20 -0.58 -9.98
C SER A 401 10.32 -1.47 -10.52
N ARG A 402 10.13 -2.06 -11.68
CA ARG A 402 11.12 -2.95 -12.30
C ARG A 402 12.38 -2.21 -12.70
N GLU A 403 12.24 -1.03 -13.29
CA GLU A 403 13.35 -0.17 -13.64
C GLU A 403 14.08 0.34 -12.38
N ALA A 404 13.34 0.83 -11.38
CA ALA A 404 13.91 1.29 -10.11
C ALA A 404 14.67 0.18 -9.37
N LEU A 405 14.11 -1.03 -9.33
CA LEU A 405 14.76 -2.21 -8.76
C LEU A 405 16.05 -2.56 -9.52
N ALA A 406 16.01 -2.55 -10.86
CA ALA A 406 17.21 -2.77 -11.67
C ALA A 406 18.29 -1.72 -11.43
N ILE A 407 17.93 -0.43 -11.30
CA ILE A 407 18.87 0.66 -10.96
C ILE A 407 19.49 0.43 -9.58
N ALA A 408 18.66 0.13 -8.56
CA ALA A 408 19.11 -0.12 -7.19
C ALA A 408 20.11 -1.28 -7.14
N LEU A 409 19.74 -2.43 -7.71
CA LEU A 409 20.59 -3.62 -7.74
C LEU A 409 21.86 -3.45 -8.58
N THR A 410 21.78 -2.69 -9.69
CA THR A 410 22.97 -2.33 -10.48
C THR A 410 23.94 -1.50 -9.63
N GLY A 411 23.43 -0.53 -8.86
CA GLY A 411 24.27 0.26 -7.94
C GLY A 411 24.94 -0.60 -6.89
N MET A 412 24.20 -1.49 -6.23
CA MET A 412 24.73 -2.41 -5.23
C MET A 412 25.81 -3.35 -5.81
N MET A 413 25.64 -3.81 -7.07
CA MET A 413 26.69 -4.58 -7.76
C MET A 413 27.95 -3.76 -8.05
N GLN A 414 27.77 -2.49 -8.50
CA GLN A 414 28.88 -1.59 -8.82
C GLN A 414 29.67 -1.20 -7.57
N ASP A 415 29.01 -1.06 -6.44
CA ASP A 415 29.63 -0.79 -5.14
C ASP A 415 30.28 -2.04 -4.51
N GLY A 416 30.12 -3.22 -5.15
CA GLY A 416 30.71 -4.48 -4.69
C GLY A 416 29.99 -5.12 -3.51
N GLU A 417 28.75 -4.70 -3.20
CA GLU A 417 27.95 -5.21 -2.08
C GLU A 417 27.34 -6.57 -2.38
N ILE A 418 26.94 -6.79 -3.64
CA ILE A 418 26.29 -8.04 -4.09
C ILE A 418 26.85 -8.52 -5.42
N THR A 419 26.73 -9.83 -5.68
CA THR A 419 26.97 -10.43 -6.98
C THR A 419 25.74 -10.28 -7.90
N ARG A 420 25.90 -10.51 -9.21
CA ARG A 420 24.78 -10.56 -10.17
C ARG A 420 23.74 -11.64 -9.80
N GLU A 421 24.22 -12.79 -9.35
CA GLU A 421 23.34 -13.89 -8.92
C GLU A 421 22.48 -13.44 -7.72
N ARG A 422 23.10 -12.79 -6.71
CA ARG A 422 22.38 -12.25 -5.57
C ARG A 422 21.41 -11.13 -5.99
N ALA A 423 21.76 -10.29 -6.96
CA ALA A 423 20.85 -9.27 -7.49
C ALA A 423 19.57 -9.88 -8.08
N LEU A 424 19.67 -10.97 -8.86
CA LEU A 424 18.51 -11.70 -9.37
C LEU A 424 17.69 -12.34 -8.26
N GLU A 425 18.32 -12.94 -7.27
CA GLU A 425 17.64 -13.48 -6.09
C GLU A 425 16.86 -12.39 -5.34
N LEU A 426 17.46 -11.23 -5.10
CA LEU A 426 16.81 -10.09 -4.44
C LEU A 426 15.62 -9.57 -5.27
N ALA A 427 15.73 -9.57 -6.60
CA ALA A 427 14.63 -9.18 -7.47
C ALA A 427 13.44 -10.15 -7.36
N HIS A 428 13.68 -11.47 -7.34
CA HIS A 428 12.65 -12.47 -7.10
C HIS A 428 12.02 -12.30 -5.71
N MET A 429 12.83 -12.10 -4.68
CA MET A 429 12.35 -11.88 -3.32
C MET A 429 11.40 -10.66 -3.25
N ALA A 430 11.80 -9.51 -3.77
CA ALA A 430 11.02 -8.28 -3.71
C ALA A 430 9.73 -8.35 -4.53
N LEU A 431 9.79 -8.92 -5.76
CA LEU A 431 8.64 -8.95 -6.66
C LEU A 431 7.67 -10.11 -6.37
N HIS A 432 8.12 -11.21 -5.74
CA HIS A 432 7.31 -12.41 -5.63
C HIS A 432 7.51 -13.17 -4.32
N ASP A 433 8.75 -13.63 -3.99
CA ASP A 433 8.96 -14.71 -3.05
C ASP A 433 8.64 -14.33 -1.61
N ASN A 434 8.92 -13.08 -1.21
CA ASN A 434 8.61 -12.58 0.13
C ASN A 434 7.10 -12.57 0.39
N ALA A 435 6.30 -12.11 -0.58
CA ALA A 435 4.85 -12.14 -0.50
C ALA A 435 4.34 -13.59 -0.49
N ALA A 436 4.79 -14.43 -1.41
CA ALA A 436 4.43 -15.85 -1.46
C ALA A 436 4.71 -16.55 -0.12
N LYS A 437 5.85 -16.28 0.51
CA LYS A 437 6.22 -16.82 1.82
C LYS A 437 5.31 -16.30 2.94
N LEU A 438 5.05 -14.99 2.98
CA LEU A 438 4.23 -14.36 4.03
C LEU A 438 2.81 -14.91 4.04
N TYR A 439 2.21 -15.09 2.86
CA TYR A 439 0.83 -15.58 2.72
C TYR A 439 0.72 -17.10 2.60
N GLY A 440 1.84 -17.83 2.69
CA GLY A 440 1.84 -19.29 2.65
C GLY A 440 1.57 -19.90 1.27
N TRP A 441 1.89 -19.18 0.19
CA TRP A 441 1.74 -19.64 -1.21
C TRP A 441 3.03 -20.25 -1.78
N SER A 442 4.11 -20.26 -1.02
CA SER A 442 5.37 -20.88 -1.40
C SER A 442 5.21 -22.40 -1.49
N GLY A 443 5.11 -22.95 -2.71
CA GLY A 443 5.02 -24.38 -2.96
C GLY A 443 4.21 -24.81 -4.21
N THR A 444 3.64 -23.88 -4.97
CA THR A 444 2.81 -24.21 -6.14
C THR A 444 3.49 -24.02 -7.50
N GLN A 445 4.76 -23.59 -7.54
CA GLN A 445 5.54 -23.68 -8.78
C GLN A 445 6.32 -25.01 -8.81
N LYS A 446 5.69 -26.05 -9.33
CA LYS A 446 6.35 -27.24 -9.90
C LYS A 446 5.98 -27.34 -11.37
#